data_6110dde6a502ea161768b424b76715d3
#
_entry.id   6110dde6a502ea161768b424b76715d3
#
_cell.length_a   1.000
_cell.length_b   1.000
_cell.length_c   1.000
_cell.angle_alpha   90.00
_cell.angle_beta   90.00
_cell.angle_gamma   90.00
#
_symmetry.space_group_name_H-M   'P 1'
#
loop_
_entity.id
_entity.type
_entity.pdbx_description
1 polymer ?
#
loop_
_entity_poly.entity_id
_entity_poly.type
_entity_poly.pdbx_seq_one_letter_code
_entity_poly.pdbx_strand_id
1 'polypeptide(L)'
;AKRWKAKKLLKGGVVGTLMSNYGLENFLKSKNIKFIRANVGDRYVKEKMKTYKYNLGGEQSGHIILGKFATTGDGLLVALEILYSLRKGKKASEVFNVFESIPQILENVTVKNKNIISHSKTKQAIKKAEKLIKNQGRLLVRKSGTEPKIRIMGESKNKKLLRKCIKLIKQSIK
;
A
#
# COMPACT_ATOMS: atom_id res chain seq x y z
N ALA A 1 -13.85 4.97 -1.27
CA ALA A 1 -13.46 5.48 -2.59
C ALA A 1 -14.55 5.25 -3.64
N LYS A 2 -14.90 3.98 -3.97
CA LYS A 2 -15.92 3.64 -4.99
C LYS A 2 -17.23 4.41 -4.79
N ARG A 3 -17.79 4.38 -3.57
CA ARG A 3 -19.02 5.11 -3.22
C ARG A 3 -18.87 6.63 -3.34
N TRP A 4 -17.76 7.18 -2.85
CA TRP A 4 -17.51 8.62 -2.96
C TRP A 4 -17.37 9.07 -4.41
N LYS A 5 -16.76 8.24 -5.27
CA LYS A 5 -16.69 8.51 -6.70
C LYS A 5 -18.11 8.55 -7.31
N ALA A 6 -18.92 7.52 -7.04
CA ALA A 6 -20.30 7.45 -7.55
C ALA A 6 -21.18 8.63 -7.09
N LYS A 7 -20.93 9.16 -5.89
CA LYS A 7 -21.63 10.33 -5.32
C LYS A 7 -20.96 11.68 -5.67
N LYS A 8 -19.95 11.69 -6.54
CA LYS A 8 -19.18 12.90 -6.88
C LYS A 8 -18.53 13.60 -5.66
N LEU A 9 -18.29 12.85 -4.58
CA LEU A 9 -17.66 13.35 -3.34
C LEU A 9 -16.14 13.20 -3.35
N LEU A 10 -15.61 12.24 -4.14
CA LEU A 10 -14.18 11.99 -4.22
C LEU A 10 -13.50 13.10 -5.04
N LYS A 11 -12.57 13.79 -4.42
CA LYS A 11 -11.72 14.78 -5.09
C LYS A 11 -10.38 14.13 -5.43
N GLY A 12 -10.02 14.13 -6.72
CA GLY A 12 -8.76 13.58 -7.22
C GLY A 12 -8.71 12.05 -7.14
N GLY A 13 -8.07 11.52 -6.11
CA GLY A 13 -7.86 10.08 -5.95
C GLY A 13 -7.79 9.66 -4.49
N VAL A 14 -7.06 8.59 -4.25
CA VAL A 14 -6.83 8.01 -2.91
C VAL A 14 -5.34 8.02 -2.60
N VAL A 15 -4.98 8.40 -1.39
CA VAL A 15 -3.62 8.24 -0.86
C VAL A 15 -3.60 7.03 0.06
N GLY A 16 -2.77 6.05 -0.26
CA GLY A 16 -2.41 4.95 0.64
C GLY A 16 -0.96 5.05 1.07
N THR A 17 -0.45 3.99 1.70
CA THR A 17 0.97 3.91 2.07
C THR A 17 1.73 2.90 1.21
N LEU A 18 3.04 2.87 1.35
CA LEU A 18 3.90 1.84 0.76
C LEU A 18 3.46 0.42 1.18
N MET A 19 2.76 0.28 2.30
CA MET A 19 2.27 -1.01 2.81
C MET A 19 0.87 -1.38 2.30
N SER A 20 0.13 -0.46 1.67
CA SER A 20 -1.19 -0.77 1.10
C SER A 20 -1.10 -1.89 0.07
N ASN A 21 -2.01 -2.86 0.14
CA ASN A 21 -1.97 -4.07 -0.69
C ASN A 21 -2.07 -3.73 -2.19
N TYR A 22 -1.35 -4.48 -3.02
CA TYR A 22 -1.35 -4.29 -4.49
C TYR A 22 -2.73 -4.59 -5.11
N GLY A 23 -3.53 -5.45 -4.48
CA GLY A 23 -4.93 -5.68 -4.89
C GLY A 23 -5.79 -4.43 -4.79
N LEU A 24 -5.58 -3.61 -3.74
CA LEU A 24 -6.27 -2.31 -3.62
C LEU A 24 -5.90 -1.37 -4.78
N GLU A 25 -4.63 -1.28 -5.13
CA GLU A 25 -4.18 -0.45 -6.26
C GLU A 25 -4.81 -0.89 -7.58
N ASN A 26 -4.80 -2.20 -7.86
CA ASN A 26 -5.42 -2.76 -9.05
C ASN A 26 -6.93 -2.50 -9.08
N PHE A 27 -7.62 -2.66 -7.95
CA PHE A 27 -9.04 -2.34 -7.83
C PHE A 27 -9.32 -0.86 -8.09
N LEU A 28 -8.56 0.05 -7.50
CA LEU A 28 -8.75 1.49 -7.73
C LEU A 28 -8.51 1.85 -9.20
N LYS A 29 -7.48 1.28 -9.82
CA LYS A 29 -7.18 1.44 -11.24
C LYS A 29 -8.35 0.95 -12.12
N SER A 30 -8.94 -0.22 -11.84
CA SER A 30 -10.09 -0.75 -12.57
C SER A 30 -11.35 0.12 -12.44
N LYS A 31 -11.40 0.99 -11.43
CA LYS A 31 -12.47 1.98 -11.22
C LYS A 31 -12.09 3.38 -11.71
N ASN A 32 -10.98 3.53 -12.45
CA ASN A 32 -10.45 4.82 -12.88
C ASN A 32 -10.30 5.80 -11.71
N ILE A 33 -9.80 5.31 -10.56
CA ILE A 33 -9.47 6.12 -9.39
C ILE A 33 -7.95 6.18 -9.26
N LYS A 34 -7.39 7.38 -9.29
CA LYS A 34 -5.95 7.60 -9.08
C LYS A 34 -5.55 7.14 -7.68
N PHE A 35 -4.40 6.48 -7.58
CA PHE A 35 -3.84 6.01 -6.34
C PHE A 35 -2.40 6.49 -6.17
N ILE A 36 -2.09 7.05 -5.01
CA ILE A 36 -0.74 7.54 -4.68
C ILE A 36 -0.29 6.86 -3.39
N ARG A 37 0.98 6.48 -3.34
CA ARG A 37 1.60 5.90 -2.15
C ARG A 37 2.41 6.95 -1.41
N ALA A 38 2.13 7.09 -0.12
CA ALA A 38 2.94 7.84 0.84
C ALA A 38 3.88 6.89 1.61
N ASN A 39 4.83 7.45 2.33
CA ASN A 39 5.53 6.71 3.37
C ASN A 39 4.53 6.24 4.45
N VAL A 40 4.94 5.24 5.24
CA VAL A 40 4.12 4.72 6.35
C VAL A 40 4.02 5.78 7.44
N GLY A 41 2.80 6.05 7.88
CA GLY A 41 2.43 7.05 8.88
C GLY A 41 1.38 8.02 8.35
N ASP A 42 0.36 8.28 9.17
CA ASP A 42 -0.77 9.15 8.85
C ASP A 42 -0.33 10.56 8.42
N ARG A 43 0.71 11.09 9.05
CA ARG A 43 1.32 12.38 8.69
C ARG A 43 1.69 12.42 7.21
N TYR A 44 2.37 11.39 6.69
CA TYR A 44 2.79 11.34 5.28
C TYR A 44 1.60 11.18 4.34
N VAL A 45 0.58 10.44 4.76
CA VAL A 45 -0.69 10.33 4.03
C VAL A 45 -1.33 11.69 3.91
N LYS A 46 -1.45 12.42 5.03
CA LYS A 46 -2.02 13.77 5.09
C LYS A 46 -1.24 14.79 4.23
N GLU A 47 0.09 14.79 4.31
CA GLU A 47 0.96 15.64 3.49
C GLU A 47 0.72 15.39 1.99
N LYS A 48 0.65 14.13 1.56
CA LYS A 48 0.34 13.77 0.17
C LYS A 48 -1.06 14.16 -0.24
N MET A 49 -2.06 13.97 0.63
CA MET A 49 -3.44 14.42 0.37
C MET A 49 -3.48 15.93 0.11
N LYS A 50 -2.79 16.72 0.92
CA LYS A 50 -2.69 18.19 0.74
C LYS A 50 -2.01 18.54 -0.58
N THR A 51 -0.84 17.94 -0.87
CA THR A 51 -0.05 18.21 -2.09
C THR A 51 -0.86 17.95 -3.37
N TYR A 52 -1.58 16.82 -3.42
CA TYR A 52 -2.36 16.41 -4.59
C TYR A 52 -3.82 16.89 -4.56
N LYS A 53 -4.22 17.62 -3.53
CA LYS A 53 -5.60 18.07 -3.29
C LYS A 53 -6.61 16.91 -3.28
N TYR A 54 -6.20 15.76 -2.73
CA TYR A 54 -7.06 14.59 -2.54
C TYR A 54 -7.75 14.65 -1.19
N ASN A 55 -8.97 14.14 -1.11
CA ASN A 55 -9.76 14.18 0.11
C ASN A 55 -10.04 12.81 0.74
N LEU A 56 -9.33 11.77 0.30
CA LEU A 56 -9.43 10.43 0.88
C LEU A 56 -8.05 9.81 0.98
N GLY A 57 -7.69 9.38 2.17
CA GLY A 57 -6.45 8.66 2.42
C GLY A 57 -6.58 7.67 3.54
N GLY A 58 -5.60 6.79 3.69
CA GLY A 58 -5.56 5.85 4.79
C GLY A 58 -4.43 4.85 4.73
N GLU A 59 -4.33 4.08 5.79
CA GLU A 59 -3.30 3.07 6.00
C GLU A 59 -3.93 1.68 6.15
N GLN A 60 -3.13 0.66 5.92
CA GLN A 60 -3.53 -0.74 6.13
C GLN A 60 -3.86 -1.04 7.60
N SER A 61 -3.29 -0.27 8.55
CA SER A 61 -3.58 -0.35 9.98
C SER A 61 -5.01 0.06 10.37
N GLY A 62 -5.79 0.59 9.43
CA GLY A 62 -7.16 1.04 9.67
C GLY A 62 -7.29 2.55 9.94
N HIS A 63 -6.20 3.29 9.95
CA HIS A 63 -6.24 4.75 10.05
C HIS A 63 -6.73 5.35 8.73
N ILE A 64 -7.90 5.99 8.74
CA ILE A 64 -8.54 6.56 7.55
C ILE A 64 -8.79 8.05 7.75
N ILE A 65 -8.46 8.86 6.74
CA ILE A 65 -8.66 10.31 6.71
C ILE A 65 -9.74 10.63 5.69
N LEU A 66 -10.87 11.16 6.17
CA LEU A 66 -11.99 11.65 5.37
C LEU A 66 -11.90 13.16 5.24
N GLY A 67 -11.02 13.64 4.37
CA GLY A 67 -10.62 15.04 4.24
C GLY A 67 -11.74 16.00 3.81
N LYS A 68 -12.95 15.50 3.54
CA LYS A 68 -14.15 16.33 3.40
C LYS A 68 -14.67 16.82 4.75
N PHE A 69 -14.43 16.06 5.82
CA PHE A 69 -15.06 16.27 7.12
C PHE A 69 -14.03 16.59 8.20
N ALA A 70 -12.84 16.00 8.13
CA ALA A 70 -11.79 16.19 9.12
C ALA A 70 -10.40 16.29 8.48
N THR A 71 -9.50 17.00 9.13
CA THR A 71 -8.11 17.18 8.66
C THR A 71 -7.16 16.08 9.12
N THR A 72 -7.64 15.16 9.95
CA THR A 72 -6.90 14.01 10.49
C THR A 72 -7.79 12.78 10.50
N GLY A 73 -7.25 11.63 10.89
CA GLY A 73 -8.04 10.42 11.11
C GLY A 73 -9.02 10.62 12.27
N ASP A 74 -10.24 10.16 12.06
CA ASP A 74 -11.31 10.15 13.05
C ASP A 74 -12.07 8.83 12.93
N GLY A 75 -11.85 7.95 13.90
CA GLY A 75 -12.42 6.60 13.90
C GLY A 75 -13.93 6.58 13.99
N LEU A 76 -14.53 7.49 14.79
CA LEU A 76 -15.98 7.58 14.91
C LEU A 76 -16.63 8.06 13.62
N LEU A 77 -16.08 9.10 13.01
CA LEU A 77 -16.53 9.61 11.72
C LEU A 77 -16.44 8.54 10.62
N VAL A 78 -15.35 7.77 10.59
CA VAL A 78 -15.20 6.65 9.65
C VAL A 78 -16.23 5.57 9.90
N ALA A 79 -16.50 5.21 11.17
CA ALA A 79 -17.51 4.23 11.54
C ALA A 79 -18.90 4.67 11.06
N LEU A 80 -19.27 5.92 11.27
CA LEU A 80 -20.54 6.49 10.80
C LEU A 80 -20.66 6.44 9.27
N GLU A 81 -19.58 6.76 8.55
CA GLU A 81 -19.56 6.68 7.08
C GLU A 81 -19.71 5.23 6.58
N ILE A 82 -19.16 4.26 7.31
CA ILE A 82 -19.30 2.82 7.06
C ILE A 82 -20.76 2.40 7.29
N LEU A 83 -21.31 2.69 8.46
CA LEU A 83 -22.71 2.37 8.80
C LEU A 83 -23.69 3.00 7.82
N TYR A 84 -23.48 4.25 7.44
CA TYR A 84 -24.26 4.91 6.41
C TYR A 84 -24.20 4.19 5.06
N SER A 85 -23.09 3.51 4.76
CA SER A 85 -22.97 2.71 3.53
C SER A 85 -23.78 1.41 3.58
N LEU A 86 -24.09 0.91 4.78
CA LEU A 86 -24.85 -0.33 5.03
C LEU A 86 -26.36 -0.12 5.16
N ARG A 87 -26.81 1.12 5.33
CA ARG A 87 -28.22 1.48 5.68
C ARG A 87 -29.32 0.96 4.73
N LYS A 88 -28.99 0.36 3.61
CA LYS A 88 -29.97 -0.21 2.67
C LYS A 88 -30.15 -1.73 2.83
N GLY A 89 -29.93 -2.27 4.01
CA GLY A 89 -30.09 -3.70 4.32
C GLY A 89 -29.04 -4.62 3.70
N LYS A 90 -27.98 -4.06 3.14
CA LYS A 90 -26.90 -4.84 2.55
C LYS A 90 -25.97 -5.41 3.64
N LYS A 91 -25.48 -6.63 3.45
CA LYS A 91 -24.46 -7.21 4.32
C LYS A 91 -23.13 -6.49 4.15
N ALA A 92 -22.35 -6.39 5.24
CA ALA A 92 -21.03 -5.77 5.23
C ALA A 92 -20.10 -6.44 4.20
N SER A 93 -20.13 -7.76 4.09
CA SER A 93 -19.36 -8.53 3.11
C SER A 93 -19.68 -8.17 1.66
N GLU A 94 -20.92 -7.85 1.34
CA GLU A 94 -21.33 -7.43 -0.02
C GLU A 94 -20.83 -6.01 -0.35
N VAL A 95 -20.78 -5.14 0.65
CA VAL A 95 -20.42 -3.73 0.45
C VAL A 95 -18.91 -3.53 0.48
N PHE A 96 -18.18 -4.26 1.33
CA PHE A 96 -16.77 -4.00 1.61
C PHE A 96 -15.80 -5.03 1.05
N ASN A 97 -16.26 -6.23 0.68
CA ASN A 97 -15.41 -7.21 -0.01
C ASN A 97 -15.27 -6.84 -1.50
N VAL A 98 -14.58 -5.73 -1.78
CA VAL A 98 -14.53 -5.11 -3.12
C VAL A 98 -13.31 -5.51 -3.94
N PHE A 99 -12.30 -6.11 -3.33
CA PHE A 99 -11.12 -6.65 -4.00
C PHE A 99 -10.52 -7.82 -3.22
N GLU A 100 -9.85 -8.70 -3.94
CA GLU A 100 -9.07 -9.78 -3.34
C GLU A 100 -7.67 -9.30 -2.98
N SER A 101 -7.26 -9.56 -1.74
CA SER A 101 -5.91 -9.25 -1.29
C SER A 101 -4.89 -10.14 -2.00
N ILE A 102 -3.86 -9.53 -2.57
CA ILE A 102 -2.76 -10.26 -3.19
C ILE A 102 -1.83 -10.78 -2.09
N PRO A 103 -1.43 -12.07 -2.16
CA PRO A 103 -0.50 -12.66 -1.20
C PRO A 103 0.78 -11.84 -1.05
N GLN A 104 1.17 -11.60 0.19
CA GLN A 104 2.36 -10.83 0.56
C GLN A 104 3.36 -11.72 1.29
N ILE A 105 4.64 -11.54 0.99
CA ILE A 105 5.76 -12.11 1.75
C ILE A 105 6.59 -10.94 2.27
N LEU A 106 6.91 -10.99 3.57
CA LEU A 106 7.80 -10.04 4.23
C LEU A 106 8.96 -10.82 4.83
N GLU A 107 10.18 -10.49 4.38
CA GLU A 107 11.41 -11.01 4.96
C GLU A 107 12.27 -9.90 5.55
N ASN A 108 12.88 -10.20 6.69
CA ASN A 108 13.81 -9.32 7.36
C ASN A 108 15.22 -9.95 7.28
N VAL A 109 16.18 -9.21 6.76
CA VAL A 109 17.57 -9.63 6.68
C VAL A 109 18.39 -8.79 7.64
N THR A 110 18.96 -9.41 8.68
CA THR A 110 19.89 -8.74 9.60
C THR A 110 21.19 -8.45 8.88
N VAL A 111 21.70 -7.22 9.04
CA VAL A 111 22.91 -6.75 8.37
C VAL A 111 23.78 -5.95 9.34
N LYS A 112 25.10 -6.04 9.21
CA LYS A 112 26.04 -5.19 9.97
C LYS A 112 25.93 -3.72 9.57
N ASN A 113 25.75 -3.47 8.26
CA ASN A 113 25.61 -2.11 7.72
C ASN A 113 24.41 -2.02 6.77
N LYS A 114 23.44 -1.16 7.12
CA LYS A 114 22.23 -0.93 6.29
C LYS A 114 22.53 -0.26 4.94
N ASN A 115 23.73 0.29 4.73
CA ASN A 115 24.11 0.91 3.47
C ASN A 115 24.36 -0.12 2.35
N ILE A 116 24.45 -1.42 2.68
CA ILE A 116 24.51 -2.50 1.70
C ILE A 116 23.40 -2.43 0.63
N ILE A 117 22.23 -1.89 0.97
CA ILE A 117 21.14 -1.65 0.01
C ILE A 117 21.55 -0.71 -1.13
N SER A 118 22.54 0.16 -0.88
CA SER A 118 23.02 1.15 -1.85
C SER A 118 24.18 0.62 -2.71
N HIS A 119 24.72 -0.56 -2.40
CA HIS A 119 25.80 -1.16 -3.18
C HIS A 119 25.32 -1.55 -4.58
N SER A 120 26.20 -1.46 -5.56
CA SER A 120 25.89 -1.75 -6.96
C SER A 120 25.27 -3.14 -7.17
N LYS A 121 25.87 -4.17 -6.55
CA LYS A 121 25.37 -5.56 -6.57
C LYS A 121 23.94 -5.67 -6.09
N THR A 122 23.61 -5.04 -4.95
CA THR A 122 22.26 -5.09 -4.37
C THR A 122 21.25 -4.31 -5.23
N LYS A 123 21.63 -3.12 -5.70
CA LYS A 123 20.78 -2.34 -6.62
C LYS A 123 20.48 -3.09 -7.91
N GLN A 124 21.46 -3.77 -8.49
CA GLN A 124 21.27 -4.59 -9.69
C GLN A 124 20.32 -5.77 -9.43
N ALA A 125 20.48 -6.46 -8.29
CA ALA A 125 19.59 -7.55 -7.89
C ALA A 125 18.14 -7.07 -7.70
N ILE A 126 17.94 -5.91 -7.06
CA ILE A 126 16.62 -5.30 -6.89
C ILE A 126 16.01 -4.98 -8.25
N LYS A 127 16.72 -4.28 -9.13
CA LYS A 127 16.26 -3.95 -10.50
C LYS A 127 15.91 -5.21 -11.31
N LYS A 128 16.72 -6.27 -11.19
CA LYS A 128 16.46 -7.55 -11.86
C LYS A 128 15.19 -8.20 -11.34
N ALA A 129 15.02 -8.23 -10.02
CA ALA A 129 13.81 -8.77 -9.38
C ALA A 129 12.55 -7.96 -9.75
N GLU A 130 12.63 -6.63 -9.78
CA GLU A 130 11.54 -5.75 -10.21
C GLU A 130 11.14 -6.00 -11.65
N LYS A 131 12.11 -6.18 -12.57
CA LYS A 131 11.82 -6.55 -13.97
C LYS A 131 11.11 -7.89 -14.07
N LEU A 132 11.54 -8.90 -13.30
CA LEU A 132 10.93 -10.24 -13.30
C LEU A 132 9.48 -10.23 -12.83
N ILE A 133 9.15 -9.42 -11.82
CA ILE A 133 7.81 -9.38 -11.21
C ILE A 133 6.89 -8.34 -11.86
N LYS A 134 7.41 -7.52 -12.78
CA LYS A 134 6.66 -6.47 -13.47
C LYS A 134 5.33 -7.02 -14.02
N ASN A 135 4.25 -6.30 -13.80
CA ASN A 135 2.86 -6.65 -14.16
C ASN A 135 2.24 -7.84 -13.41
N GLN A 136 2.99 -8.59 -12.61
CA GLN A 136 2.49 -9.73 -11.82
C GLN A 136 2.52 -9.47 -10.30
N GLY A 137 3.13 -8.36 -9.89
CA GLY A 137 3.29 -8.01 -8.49
C GLY A 137 4.16 -6.79 -8.29
N ARG A 138 4.60 -6.60 -7.06
CA ARG A 138 5.53 -5.53 -6.70
C ARG A 138 6.50 -5.96 -5.60
N LEU A 139 7.59 -5.23 -5.51
CA LEU A 139 8.59 -5.37 -4.44
C LEU A 139 8.77 -4.04 -3.71
N LEU A 140 9.13 -4.13 -2.45
CA LEU A 140 9.54 -3.00 -1.62
C LEU A 140 10.73 -3.42 -0.77
N VAL A 141 11.88 -2.81 -1.02
CA VAL A 141 13.11 -3.07 -0.26
C VAL A 141 13.50 -1.79 0.47
N ARG A 142 13.60 -1.86 1.79
CA ARG A 142 13.90 -0.68 2.60
C ARG A 142 14.71 -1.01 3.85
N LYS A 143 15.43 -0.02 4.35
CA LYS A 143 16.08 -0.07 5.67
C LYS A 143 15.00 -0.07 6.76
N SER A 144 15.19 -0.84 7.83
CA SER A 144 14.45 -0.65 9.07
C SER A 144 14.90 0.65 9.74
N GLY A 145 13.96 1.43 10.29
CA GLY A 145 14.27 2.66 11.02
C GLY A 145 15.01 2.38 12.33
N THR A 146 14.55 1.37 13.07
CA THR A 146 14.98 1.09 14.45
C THR A 146 15.94 -0.09 14.58
N GLU A 147 15.95 -1.03 13.64
CA GLU A 147 16.70 -2.27 13.74
C GLU A 147 17.83 -2.35 12.67
N PRO A 148 18.90 -3.11 12.89
CA PRO A 148 19.96 -3.36 11.90
C PRO A 148 19.51 -4.38 10.86
N LYS A 149 18.39 -4.07 10.16
CA LYS A 149 17.75 -4.97 9.21
C LYS A 149 17.38 -4.25 7.90
N ILE A 150 17.44 -5.01 6.82
CA ILE A 150 16.79 -4.69 5.54
C ILE A 150 15.48 -5.45 5.48
N ARG A 151 14.39 -4.75 5.20
CA ARG A 151 13.06 -5.34 5.02
C ARG A 151 12.78 -5.49 3.54
N ILE A 152 12.47 -6.72 3.12
CA ILE A 152 12.12 -7.08 1.75
C ILE A 152 10.66 -7.52 1.79
N MET A 153 9.78 -6.73 1.20
CA MET A 153 8.38 -7.05 1.04
C MET A 153 8.08 -7.26 -0.44
N GLY A 154 7.30 -8.28 -0.74
CA GLY A 154 6.82 -8.49 -2.08
C GLY A 154 5.39 -9.00 -2.09
N GLU A 155 4.65 -8.68 -3.14
CA GLU A 155 3.26 -9.06 -3.36
C GLU A 155 3.09 -9.60 -4.78
N SER A 156 2.54 -10.81 -4.91
CA SER A 156 2.19 -11.42 -6.19
C SER A 156 1.25 -12.61 -6.00
N LYS A 157 0.35 -12.84 -6.96
CA LYS A 157 -0.43 -14.09 -7.05
C LYS A 157 0.48 -15.28 -7.39
N ASN A 158 1.57 -15.05 -8.11
CA ASN A 158 2.57 -16.07 -8.42
C ASN A 158 3.58 -16.21 -7.27
N LYS A 159 3.26 -17.06 -6.30
CA LYS A 159 4.10 -17.29 -5.12
C LYS A 159 5.50 -17.82 -5.46
N LYS A 160 5.63 -18.66 -6.52
CA LYS A 160 6.94 -19.19 -6.95
C LYS A 160 7.84 -18.07 -7.46
N LEU A 161 7.32 -17.21 -8.35
CA LEU A 161 8.03 -16.06 -8.85
C LEU A 161 8.42 -15.08 -7.72
N LEU A 162 7.49 -14.81 -6.80
CA LEU A 162 7.72 -13.93 -5.66
C LEU A 162 8.88 -14.42 -4.80
N ARG A 163 8.89 -15.70 -4.43
CA ARG A 163 9.99 -16.32 -3.66
C ARG A 163 11.33 -16.25 -4.40
N LYS A 164 11.33 -16.46 -5.73
CA LYS A 164 12.54 -16.32 -6.57
C LYS A 164 13.09 -14.88 -6.50
N CYS A 165 12.23 -13.88 -6.63
CA CYS A 165 12.62 -12.48 -6.55
C CYS A 165 13.19 -12.11 -5.17
N ILE A 166 12.54 -12.52 -4.10
CA ILE A 166 13.00 -12.27 -2.71
C ILE A 166 14.34 -12.98 -2.46
N LYS A 167 14.49 -14.24 -2.89
CA LYS A 167 15.76 -14.98 -2.76
C LYS A 167 16.90 -14.26 -3.49
N LEU A 168 16.67 -13.78 -4.72
CA LEU A 168 17.66 -13.03 -5.50
C LEU A 168 18.17 -11.79 -4.74
N ILE A 169 17.26 -11.00 -4.18
CA ILE A 169 17.61 -9.82 -3.40
C ILE A 169 18.34 -10.21 -2.11
N LYS A 170 17.85 -11.21 -1.39
CA LYS A 170 18.43 -11.69 -0.14
C LYS A 170 19.87 -12.17 -0.31
N GLN A 171 20.17 -12.87 -1.41
CA GLN A 171 21.53 -13.33 -1.74
C GLN A 171 22.50 -12.19 -2.05
N SER A 172 22.01 -11.04 -2.52
CA SER A 172 22.85 -9.87 -2.79
C SER A 172 23.19 -9.04 -1.54
N ILE A 173 22.44 -9.26 -0.46
CA ILE A 173 22.60 -8.57 0.84
C ILE A 173 23.55 -9.35 1.77
N LYS A 174 23.75 -10.62 1.53
CA LYS A 174 24.72 -11.44 2.25
C LYS A 174 26.11 -11.28 1.61
#